data_7d471800be43771815ce3d9bcd45888b
#
_entry.id   7d471800be43771815ce3d9bcd45888b
#
_cell.length_a   1.000
_cell.length_b   1.000
_cell.length_c   1.000
_cell.angle_alpha   90.00
_cell.angle_beta   90.00
_cell.angle_gamma   90.00
#
_symmetry.space_group_name_H-M   'P 1'
#
loop_
_entity.id
_entity.type
_entity.pdbx_description
1 polymer ?
#
loop_
_entity_poly.entity_id
_entity_poly.type
_entity_poly.pdbx_seq_one_letter_code
_entity_poly.pdbx_strand_id
1 'polypeptide(L)'
;MKYSKLFLTIISGVLIFSCTKPRTTAGEFIFVATGNVQGSLKPYKIRLDSLGGLPRRATFLKDLRSSGTDPILLDAGNLFNEQDNSIGLIKCYNEIGYDALNIGAQDLANTINISNLEKAAEFPFISANIVHMRTGEPVFKPFTTIERNGIILAIIGLTNNLLDNSSVEYGIKDPIQAGKELLEILANQSDYQVILFNGSFDDAVVIREALVEADFMIISGHTGVPRKTQPPEKGPFLYKVGEFGRALVTIKTRIANTDSSLKDISMLIEREKFIKETLHLLRGGSSMNLEKMYAGNYDMSQRIKRIKTELEFAQIELASATNTVEFDFIPLSSSIIDDVDIKRIINEASIAVKK
;
A
#
# COMPACT_ATOMS: atom_id res chain seq x y z
N MET A 1 37.53 60.45 -39.48
CA MET A 1 37.82 59.05 -39.16
C MET A 1 36.87 58.65 -37.97
N LYS A 2 35.79 57.89 -38.32
CA LYS A 2 34.83 57.40 -37.35
C LYS A 2 35.07 55.88 -37.17
N TYR A 3 35.49 55.44 -35.99
CA TYR A 3 35.62 54.03 -35.66
C TYR A 3 34.24 53.50 -35.19
N SER A 4 33.65 52.65 -36.01
CA SER A 4 32.47 51.86 -35.62
C SER A 4 32.93 50.67 -34.77
N LYS A 5 32.51 50.63 -33.51
CA LYS A 5 32.70 49.46 -32.61
C LYS A 5 31.57 48.48 -32.86
N LEU A 6 31.91 47.36 -33.47
CA LEU A 6 31.02 46.21 -33.65
C LEU A 6 30.93 45.45 -32.30
N PHE A 7 29.79 45.52 -31.66
CA PHE A 7 29.51 44.71 -30.45
C PHE A 7 29.06 43.31 -30.92
N LEU A 8 29.93 42.33 -30.71
CA LEU A 8 29.61 40.93 -30.95
C LEU A 8 28.94 40.36 -29.70
N THR A 9 27.61 40.20 -29.70
CA THR A 9 26.86 39.59 -28.61
C THR A 9 26.95 38.08 -28.76
N ILE A 10 27.76 37.41 -27.94
CA ILE A 10 27.81 35.95 -27.83
C ILE A 10 26.58 35.51 -27.06
N ILE A 11 25.57 34.98 -27.75
CA ILE A 11 24.46 34.27 -27.14
C ILE A 11 24.98 32.89 -26.73
N SER A 12 25.32 32.73 -25.44
CA SER A 12 25.64 31.45 -24.85
C SER A 12 24.32 30.68 -24.67
N GLY A 13 24.03 29.82 -25.62
CA GLY A 13 22.92 28.89 -25.53
C GLY A 13 23.20 27.88 -24.40
N VAL A 14 22.52 28.04 -23.27
CA VAL A 14 22.47 27.01 -22.23
C VAL A 14 21.60 25.88 -22.77
N LEU A 15 22.23 24.85 -23.31
CA LEU A 15 21.59 23.58 -23.60
C LEU A 15 21.22 22.97 -22.22
N ILE A 16 19.97 23.18 -21.78
CA ILE A 16 19.39 22.42 -20.69
C ILE A 16 19.24 21.00 -21.23
N PHE A 17 20.25 20.16 -20.99
CA PHE A 17 20.06 18.72 -21.07
C PHE A 17 19.07 18.36 -19.99
N SER A 18 17.79 18.22 -20.34
CA SER A 18 16.81 17.49 -19.58
C SER A 18 17.32 16.05 -19.50
N CYS A 19 18.03 15.74 -18.43
CA CYS A 19 18.42 14.37 -18.11
C CYS A 19 17.12 13.67 -17.68
N THR A 20 16.34 13.21 -18.63
CA THR A 20 15.29 12.23 -18.35
C THR A 20 16.03 11.00 -17.86
N LYS A 21 15.91 10.73 -16.56
CA LYS A 21 16.42 9.49 -15.94
C LYS A 21 15.80 8.34 -16.74
N PRO A 22 16.59 7.41 -17.30
CA PRO A 22 16.00 6.26 -17.96
C PRO A 22 15.15 5.54 -16.92
N ARG A 23 13.86 5.36 -17.20
CA ARG A 23 12.98 4.59 -16.35
C ARG A 23 13.57 3.19 -16.19
N THR A 24 13.94 2.87 -15.00
CA THR A 24 13.89 1.62 -14.30
C THR A 24 14.84 0.50 -14.71
N THR A 25 15.54 0.08 -13.72
CA THR A 25 16.17 -1.22 -13.58
C THR A 25 15.07 -2.28 -13.44
N ALA A 26 15.21 -3.41 -14.13
CA ALA A 26 14.43 -4.60 -13.83
C ALA A 26 14.66 -4.97 -12.36
N GLY A 27 13.61 -5.36 -11.65
CA GLY A 27 13.73 -5.63 -10.22
C GLY A 27 12.41 -6.02 -9.59
N GLU A 28 12.47 -6.31 -8.30
CA GLU A 28 11.30 -6.62 -7.49
C GLU A 28 11.25 -5.69 -6.28
N PHE A 29 10.05 -5.30 -5.89
CA PHE A 29 9.78 -4.66 -4.61
C PHE A 29 8.48 -5.18 -4.00
N ILE A 30 8.35 -5.06 -2.69
CA ILE A 30 7.16 -5.46 -1.98
C ILE A 30 6.73 -4.37 -1.01
N PHE A 31 5.48 -3.95 -1.09
CA PHE A 31 4.84 -3.18 -0.04
C PHE A 31 4.26 -4.12 1.00
N VAL A 32 4.44 -3.76 2.26
CA VAL A 32 3.62 -4.27 3.36
C VAL A 32 2.84 -3.09 3.91
N ALA A 33 1.53 -3.10 3.69
CA ALA A 33 0.67 -1.97 4.01
C ALA A 33 -0.29 -2.26 5.15
N THR A 34 -0.51 -1.23 5.96
CA THR A 34 -1.50 -1.18 7.05
C THR A 34 -2.29 0.11 6.98
N GLY A 35 -3.29 0.23 7.81
CA GLY A 35 -4.11 1.41 8.04
C GLY A 35 -5.26 1.07 8.97
N ASN A 36 -6.02 2.05 9.41
CA ASN A 36 -7.12 1.86 10.35
C ASN A 36 -6.72 1.06 11.60
N VAL A 37 -5.50 1.26 12.09
CA VAL A 37 -4.99 0.54 13.27
C VAL A 37 -5.67 1.02 14.55
N GLN A 38 -6.04 2.29 14.59
CA GLN A 38 -6.87 2.91 15.62
C GLN A 38 -6.37 2.59 17.04
N GLY A 39 -5.08 2.78 17.28
CA GLY A 39 -4.44 2.57 18.57
C GLY A 39 -4.29 1.09 19.00
N SER A 40 -4.60 0.13 18.14
CA SER A 40 -4.61 -1.30 18.48
C SER A 40 -3.19 -1.87 18.58
N LEU A 41 -2.69 -1.97 19.82
CA LEU A 41 -1.37 -2.54 20.13
C LEU A 41 -1.43 -4.08 20.24
N LYS A 42 -2.52 -4.63 20.77
CA LYS A 42 -2.69 -6.03 21.14
C LYS A 42 -3.64 -6.75 20.18
N PRO A 43 -3.57 -8.10 20.10
CA PRO A 43 -4.51 -8.88 19.32
C PRO A 43 -5.96 -8.66 19.76
N TYR A 44 -6.87 -8.61 18.80
CA TYR A 44 -8.30 -8.54 19.01
C TYR A 44 -8.89 -9.95 19.09
N LYS A 45 -9.65 -10.25 20.15
CA LYS A 45 -10.31 -11.56 20.32
C LYS A 45 -11.50 -11.69 19.37
N ILE A 46 -11.52 -12.77 18.59
CA ILE A 46 -12.62 -13.13 17.70
C ILE A 46 -13.03 -14.57 18.00
N ARG A 47 -14.14 -14.76 18.70
CA ARG A 47 -14.64 -16.10 19.09
C ARG A 47 -13.56 -16.93 19.79
N LEU A 48 -13.05 -17.99 19.12
CA LEU A 48 -12.05 -18.93 19.64
C LEU A 48 -10.62 -18.56 19.26
N ASP A 49 -10.40 -17.52 18.44
CA ASP A 49 -9.10 -17.07 17.99
C ASP A 49 -8.86 -15.60 18.33
N SER A 50 -7.68 -15.12 18.05
CA SER A 50 -7.32 -13.71 18.14
C SER A 50 -6.52 -13.29 16.91
N LEU A 51 -6.88 -12.15 16.34
CA LEU A 51 -6.22 -11.59 15.15
C LEU A 51 -5.54 -10.27 15.49
N GLY A 52 -4.43 -9.99 14.79
CA GLY A 52 -3.74 -8.72 14.90
C GLY A 52 -2.68 -8.70 16.00
N GLY A 53 -2.34 -7.48 16.39
CA GLY A 53 -1.32 -7.16 17.37
C GLY A 53 0.04 -6.84 16.73
N LEU A 54 0.68 -5.77 17.23
CA LEU A 54 2.00 -5.36 16.76
C LEU A 54 3.09 -6.40 17.00
N PRO A 55 3.06 -7.21 18.09
CA PRO A 55 4.05 -8.27 18.25
C PRO A 55 4.03 -9.31 17.13
N ARG A 56 2.86 -9.75 16.68
CA ARG A 56 2.76 -10.70 15.55
C ARG A 56 3.17 -10.08 14.24
N ARG A 57 2.83 -8.80 14.04
CA ARG A 57 3.27 -8.02 12.88
C ARG A 57 4.79 -7.98 12.79
N ALA A 58 5.46 -7.70 13.91
CA ALA A 58 6.92 -7.66 13.99
C ALA A 58 7.55 -9.02 13.64
N THR A 59 7.02 -10.11 14.18
CA THR A 59 7.48 -11.46 13.85
C THR A 59 7.36 -11.74 12.36
N PHE A 60 6.17 -11.52 11.78
CA PHE A 60 5.97 -11.71 10.34
C PHE A 60 6.99 -10.93 9.49
N LEU A 61 7.26 -9.67 9.85
CA LEU A 61 8.21 -8.81 9.13
C LEU A 61 9.66 -9.23 9.35
N LYS A 62 10.03 -9.71 10.53
CA LYS A 62 11.36 -10.29 10.80
C LYS A 62 11.56 -11.56 9.95
N ASP A 63 10.56 -12.43 9.86
CA ASP A 63 10.60 -13.64 9.02
C ASP A 63 10.74 -13.29 7.54
N LEU A 64 9.98 -12.29 7.08
CA LEU A 64 10.05 -11.80 5.70
C LEU A 64 11.44 -11.25 5.37
N ARG A 65 12.03 -10.43 6.25
CA ARG A 65 13.39 -9.90 6.10
C ARG A 65 14.44 -11.00 6.16
N SER A 66 14.25 -12.00 7.00
CA SER A 66 15.16 -13.16 7.12
C SER A 66 15.18 -14.01 5.85
N SER A 67 14.13 -13.98 5.04
CA SER A 67 14.07 -14.62 3.71
C SER A 67 14.81 -13.84 2.62
N GLY A 68 15.48 -12.73 2.96
CA GLY A 68 16.18 -11.86 2.01
C GLY A 68 15.30 -10.80 1.35
N THR A 69 14.07 -10.64 1.82
CA THR A 69 13.16 -9.61 1.32
C THR A 69 13.30 -8.33 2.13
N ASP A 70 13.46 -7.18 1.48
CA ASP A 70 13.47 -5.85 2.10
C ASP A 70 12.14 -5.11 1.79
N PRO A 71 11.10 -5.28 2.63
CA PRO A 71 9.79 -4.71 2.36
C PRO A 71 9.77 -3.21 2.62
N ILE A 72 8.95 -2.49 1.85
CA ILE A 72 8.59 -1.10 2.08
C ILE A 72 7.33 -1.10 2.95
N LEU A 73 7.43 -0.54 4.16
CA LEU A 73 6.36 -0.55 5.15
C LEU A 73 5.59 0.77 5.13
N LEU A 74 4.32 0.72 4.77
CA LEU A 74 3.47 1.88 4.61
C LEU A 74 2.22 1.80 5.50
N ASP A 75 1.83 2.91 6.10
CA ASP A 75 0.53 3.02 6.76
C ASP A 75 -0.33 4.09 6.08
N ALA A 76 -1.54 3.71 5.66
CA ALA A 76 -2.43 4.57 4.89
C ALA A 76 -3.28 5.52 5.77
N GLY A 77 -3.07 5.54 7.09
CA GLY A 77 -3.69 6.47 8.02
C GLY A 77 -4.77 5.86 8.93
N ASN A 78 -5.29 6.69 9.82
CA ASN A 78 -6.12 6.31 10.97
C ASN A 78 -5.35 5.36 11.91
N LEU A 79 -4.10 5.73 12.20
CA LEU A 79 -3.22 4.98 13.09
C LEU A 79 -3.60 5.17 14.55
N PHE A 80 -3.92 6.41 14.95
CA PHE A 80 -4.17 6.78 16.33
C PHE A 80 -5.66 6.69 16.71
N ASN A 81 -5.90 6.70 18.00
CA ASN A 81 -7.22 6.90 18.59
C ASN A 81 -7.10 7.82 19.81
N GLU A 82 -8.22 8.14 20.44
CA GLU A 82 -8.29 9.02 21.62
C GLU A 82 -7.68 8.42 22.91
N GLN A 83 -7.11 7.23 22.86
CA GLN A 83 -6.47 6.59 24.01
C GLN A 83 -4.98 6.98 24.11
N ASP A 84 -4.46 7.06 25.33
CA ASP A 84 -3.08 7.49 25.65
C ASP A 84 -1.94 6.55 25.17
N ASN A 85 -2.20 5.69 24.19
CA ASN A 85 -1.23 4.70 23.72
C ASN A 85 -0.37 5.20 22.55
N SER A 86 -0.59 6.41 22.06
CA SER A 86 -0.04 6.90 20.80
C SER A 86 1.50 6.92 20.76
N ILE A 87 2.16 7.33 21.85
CA ILE A 87 3.64 7.30 21.94
C ILE A 87 4.18 5.86 21.94
N GLY A 88 3.49 4.93 22.63
CA GLY A 88 3.86 3.52 22.60
C GLY A 88 3.74 2.92 21.20
N LEU A 89 2.71 3.33 20.47
CA LEU A 89 2.47 2.93 19.10
C LEU A 89 3.58 3.41 18.15
N ILE A 90 3.99 4.69 18.27
CA ILE A 90 5.13 5.26 17.52
C ILE A 90 6.42 4.49 17.81
N LYS A 91 6.73 4.21 19.08
CA LYS A 91 7.92 3.42 19.44
C LYS A 91 7.91 2.03 18.80
N CYS A 92 6.74 1.36 18.76
CA CYS A 92 6.61 0.09 18.07
C CYS A 92 6.81 0.23 16.56
N TYR A 93 6.30 1.29 15.95
CA TYR A 93 6.45 1.55 14.50
C TYR A 93 7.91 1.86 14.14
N ASN A 94 8.63 2.62 14.98
CA ASN A 94 10.07 2.86 14.83
C ASN A 94 10.85 1.54 14.88
N GLU A 95 10.60 0.68 15.89
CA GLU A 95 11.26 -0.62 16.03
C GLU A 95 10.93 -1.59 14.89
N ILE A 96 9.70 -1.57 14.39
CA ILE A 96 9.27 -2.37 13.24
C ILE A 96 9.93 -1.85 11.94
N GLY A 97 10.23 -0.55 11.86
CA GLY A 97 10.86 0.12 10.73
C GLY A 97 9.87 0.49 9.63
N TYR A 98 8.84 1.28 9.98
CA TYR A 98 7.95 1.86 8.97
C TYR A 98 8.67 2.92 8.14
N ASP A 99 8.32 3.00 6.85
CA ASP A 99 8.92 3.94 5.89
C ASP A 99 8.08 5.21 5.70
N ALA A 100 6.76 5.15 5.87
CA ALA A 100 5.86 6.32 5.81
C ALA A 100 4.50 6.06 6.46
N LEU A 101 3.89 7.13 6.99
CA LEU A 101 2.52 7.18 7.51
C LEU A 101 1.76 8.32 6.82
N ASN A 102 0.66 8.02 6.14
CA ASN A 102 -0.33 9.02 5.74
C ASN A 102 -1.16 9.45 6.95
N ILE A 103 -1.43 10.73 7.09
CA ILE A 103 -2.29 11.24 8.15
C ILE A 103 -3.75 11.15 7.73
N GLY A 104 -4.50 10.29 8.42
CA GLY A 104 -5.92 10.11 8.20
C GLY A 104 -6.79 11.02 9.07
N ALA A 105 -8.09 11.00 8.80
CA ALA A 105 -9.06 11.86 9.49
C ALA A 105 -9.08 11.67 11.01
N GLN A 106 -8.95 10.42 11.50
CA GLN A 106 -8.94 10.14 12.94
C GLN A 106 -7.66 10.62 13.63
N ASP A 107 -6.55 10.69 12.91
CA ASP A 107 -5.27 11.10 13.45
C ASP A 107 -5.24 12.58 13.85
N LEU A 108 -6.22 13.38 13.37
CA LEU A 108 -6.40 14.79 13.64
C LEU A 108 -7.51 15.10 14.67
N ALA A 109 -7.99 14.10 15.40
CA ALA A 109 -8.95 14.34 16.49
C ALA A 109 -8.34 15.28 17.55
N ASN A 110 -9.17 16.14 18.14
CA ASN A 110 -8.77 17.19 19.09
C ASN A 110 -7.94 16.67 20.29
N THR A 111 -8.13 15.43 20.66
CA THR A 111 -7.45 14.77 21.78
C THR A 111 -6.04 14.27 21.43
N ILE A 112 -5.65 14.31 20.15
CA ILE A 112 -4.37 13.79 19.66
C ILE A 112 -3.38 14.93 19.43
N ASN A 113 -2.25 14.92 20.15
CA ASN A 113 -1.16 15.85 19.89
C ASN A 113 -0.26 15.34 18.76
N ILE A 114 -0.71 15.50 17.52
CA ILE A 114 -0.04 14.97 16.33
C ILE A 114 1.39 15.49 16.15
N SER A 115 1.66 16.74 16.51
CA SER A 115 2.99 17.36 16.40
C SER A 115 4.03 16.70 17.32
N ASN A 116 3.61 16.26 18.52
CA ASN A 116 4.50 15.51 19.41
C ASN A 116 4.76 14.10 18.91
N LEU A 117 3.76 13.47 18.29
CA LEU A 117 3.90 12.13 17.70
C LEU A 117 4.83 12.16 16.49
N GLU A 118 4.69 13.15 15.62
CA GLU A 118 5.59 13.36 14.47
C GLU A 118 7.04 13.52 14.89
N LYS A 119 7.31 14.31 15.95
CA LYS A 119 8.67 14.47 16.49
C LYS A 119 9.27 13.20 17.08
N ALA A 120 8.42 12.28 17.56
CA ALA A 120 8.86 11.01 18.13
C ALA A 120 9.02 9.90 17.07
N ALA A 121 8.50 10.10 15.88
CA ALA A 121 8.58 9.15 14.78
C ALA A 121 9.93 9.25 14.06
N GLU A 122 10.50 8.10 13.70
CA GLU A 122 11.72 7.97 12.87
C GLU A 122 11.38 7.84 11.37
N PHE A 123 10.10 7.94 11.02
CA PHE A 123 9.57 7.89 9.67
C PHE A 123 8.70 9.13 9.40
N PRO A 124 8.57 9.58 8.14
CA PRO A 124 7.79 10.77 7.82
C PRO A 124 6.28 10.54 7.98
N PHE A 125 5.61 11.54 8.58
CA PHE A 125 4.18 11.76 8.44
C PHE A 125 3.96 12.54 7.15
N ILE A 126 3.07 12.07 6.29
CA ILE A 126 2.81 12.69 4.99
C ILE A 126 1.34 13.04 4.81
N SER A 127 1.08 14.17 4.19
CA SER A 127 -0.22 14.54 3.63
C SER A 127 -0.07 15.74 2.68
N ALA A 128 -0.56 15.60 1.47
CA ALA A 128 -0.49 16.66 0.46
C ALA A 128 -1.59 17.70 0.60
N ASN A 129 -2.68 17.37 1.29
CA ASN A 129 -3.87 18.21 1.28
C ASN A 129 -4.38 18.63 2.66
N ILE A 130 -3.73 18.22 3.76
CA ILE A 130 -4.01 18.75 5.10
C ILE A 130 -3.23 20.05 5.29
N VAL A 131 -3.94 21.11 5.68
CA VAL A 131 -3.39 22.47 5.81
C VAL A 131 -3.78 23.10 7.14
N HIS A 132 -3.00 24.09 7.57
CA HIS A 132 -3.43 24.98 8.65
C HIS A 132 -4.64 25.81 8.19
N MET A 133 -5.77 25.73 8.89
CA MET A 133 -7.02 26.39 8.52
C MET A 133 -6.84 27.92 8.38
N ARG A 134 -5.98 28.53 9.19
CA ARG A 134 -5.77 29.99 9.20
C ARG A 134 -4.89 30.49 8.07
N THR A 135 -3.83 29.74 7.71
CA THR A 135 -2.83 30.20 6.74
C THR A 135 -2.95 29.51 5.37
N GLY A 136 -3.61 28.35 5.31
CA GLY A 136 -3.64 27.51 4.11
C GLY A 136 -2.32 26.80 3.80
N GLU A 137 -1.30 26.94 4.68
CA GLU A 137 -0.01 26.30 4.54
C GLU A 137 -0.10 24.80 4.84
N PRO A 138 0.68 23.93 4.15
CA PRO A 138 0.75 22.51 4.44
C PRO A 138 1.17 22.25 5.89
N VAL A 139 0.54 21.26 6.54
CA VAL A 139 0.92 20.82 7.90
C VAL A 139 2.04 19.79 7.85
N PHE A 140 1.99 18.89 6.88
CA PHE A 140 2.92 17.76 6.73
C PHE A 140 3.68 17.83 5.41
N LYS A 141 4.72 17.01 5.27
CA LYS A 141 5.36 16.79 3.97
C LYS A 141 4.32 16.18 3.01
N PRO A 142 4.21 16.67 1.76
CA PRO A 142 3.20 16.18 0.85
C PRO A 142 3.48 14.73 0.37
N PHE A 143 4.74 14.34 0.32
CA PHE A 143 5.21 13.04 -0.13
C PHE A 143 6.58 12.70 0.47
N THR A 144 7.00 11.46 0.29
CA THR A 144 8.38 11.00 0.49
C THR A 144 8.81 10.12 -0.68
N THR A 145 10.12 9.97 -0.88
CA THR A 145 10.68 9.07 -1.89
C THR A 145 11.44 7.95 -1.22
N ILE A 146 11.28 6.74 -1.73
CA ILE A 146 11.94 5.53 -1.23
C ILE A 146 12.60 4.84 -2.42
N GLU A 147 13.86 4.47 -2.27
CA GLU A 147 14.58 3.66 -3.24
C GLU A 147 14.73 2.23 -2.74
N ARG A 148 14.35 1.26 -3.57
CA ARG A 148 14.54 -0.17 -3.32
C ARG A 148 14.99 -0.87 -4.61
N ASN A 149 16.09 -1.57 -4.54
CA ASN A 149 16.63 -2.32 -5.69
C ASN A 149 16.85 -1.44 -6.94
N GLY A 150 17.20 -0.16 -6.77
CA GLY A 150 17.39 0.81 -7.85
C GLY A 150 16.08 1.37 -8.42
N ILE A 151 14.93 1.02 -7.87
CA ILE A 151 13.60 1.54 -8.23
C ILE A 151 13.24 2.67 -7.27
N ILE A 152 12.90 3.84 -7.79
CA ILE A 152 12.49 5.01 -7.01
C ILE A 152 10.96 5.09 -6.99
N LEU A 153 10.40 5.08 -5.76
CA LEU A 153 8.97 5.19 -5.53
C LEU A 153 8.67 6.53 -4.85
N ALA A 154 7.71 7.27 -5.37
CA ALA A 154 7.15 8.45 -4.71
C ALA A 154 5.89 8.03 -3.94
N ILE A 155 5.85 8.28 -2.65
CA ILE A 155 4.75 7.94 -1.75
C ILE A 155 4.03 9.23 -1.39
N ILE A 156 2.80 9.40 -1.85
CA ILE A 156 1.97 10.61 -1.70
C ILE A 156 0.88 10.33 -0.67
N GLY A 157 0.67 11.22 0.30
CA GLY A 157 -0.42 11.12 1.27
C GLY A 157 -1.62 11.96 0.84
N LEU A 158 -2.83 11.38 0.82
CA LEU A 158 -4.09 12.09 0.56
C LEU A 158 -5.16 11.68 1.56
N THR A 159 -5.99 12.65 1.97
CA THR A 159 -7.12 12.43 2.88
C THR A 159 -8.36 13.14 2.32
N ASN A 160 -9.49 12.42 2.23
CA ASN A 160 -10.69 12.96 1.58
C ASN A 160 -11.48 13.91 2.48
N ASN A 161 -11.75 13.52 3.72
CA ASN A 161 -12.56 14.28 4.65
C ASN A 161 -11.95 14.30 6.05
N LEU A 162 -12.24 15.36 6.83
CA LEU A 162 -11.98 15.40 8.26
C LEU A 162 -13.24 14.96 9.03
N LEU A 163 -13.04 14.52 10.28
CA LEU A 163 -14.15 14.21 11.19
C LEU A 163 -14.65 15.48 11.89
N ASP A 164 -15.90 15.47 12.36
CA ASP A 164 -16.50 16.59 13.11
C ASP A 164 -15.74 16.92 14.40
N ASN A 165 -15.05 15.95 15.00
CA ASN A 165 -14.22 16.12 16.19
C ASN A 165 -12.75 16.44 15.87
N SER A 166 -12.41 16.71 14.61
CA SER A 166 -11.06 17.16 14.23
C SER A 166 -10.76 18.54 14.82
N SER A 167 -9.46 18.78 15.06
CA SER A 167 -9.00 20.09 15.53
C SER A 167 -9.36 21.19 14.54
N VAL A 168 -9.90 22.29 15.05
CA VAL A 168 -10.24 23.51 14.26
C VAL A 168 -8.99 24.18 13.64
N GLU A 169 -7.80 23.74 14.00
CA GLU A 169 -6.55 24.21 13.42
C GLU A 169 -6.31 23.70 12.00
N TYR A 170 -6.94 22.56 11.63
CA TYR A 170 -6.71 21.88 10.37
C TYR A 170 -7.87 22.06 9.40
N GLY A 171 -7.51 22.24 8.13
CA GLY A 171 -8.39 22.22 6.98
C GLY A 171 -7.92 21.19 5.97
N ILE A 172 -8.75 20.93 4.98
CA ILE A 172 -8.44 20.01 3.91
C ILE A 172 -8.64 20.71 2.56
N LYS A 173 -7.67 20.56 1.66
CA LYS A 173 -7.79 20.95 0.25
C LYS A 173 -8.32 19.78 -0.57
N ASP A 174 -8.80 20.07 -1.78
CA ASP A 174 -9.25 19.04 -2.72
C ASP A 174 -8.13 17.99 -2.97
N PRO A 175 -8.34 16.71 -2.63
CA PRO A 175 -7.36 15.67 -2.82
C PRO A 175 -7.04 15.42 -4.31
N ILE A 176 -7.98 15.65 -5.22
CA ILE A 176 -7.76 15.49 -6.66
C ILE A 176 -6.78 16.56 -7.16
N GLN A 177 -7.01 17.81 -6.78
CA GLN A 177 -6.12 18.90 -7.18
C GLN A 177 -4.71 18.70 -6.61
N ALA A 178 -4.59 18.42 -5.31
CA ALA A 178 -3.31 18.17 -4.66
C ALA A 178 -2.56 16.96 -5.26
N GLY A 179 -3.30 15.90 -5.57
CA GLY A 179 -2.74 14.70 -6.21
C GLY A 179 -2.20 14.98 -7.62
N LYS A 180 -2.96 15.70 -8.46
CA LYS A 180 -2.53 16.06 -9.82
C LYS A 180 -1.25 16.88 -9.84
N GLU A 181 -1.16 17.91 -8.99
CA GLU A 181 0.02 18.76 -8.90
C GLU A 181 1.27 17.96 -8.54
N LEU A 182 1.16 17.00 -7.61
CA LEU A 182 2.29 16.17 -7.21
C LEU A 182 2.65 15.12 -8.26
N LEU A 183 1.67 14.47 -8.89
CA LEU A 183 1.94 13.49 -9.95
C LEU A 183 2.68 14.12 -11.11
N GLU A 184 2.33 15.35 -11.51
CA GLU A 184 3.04 16.10 -12.54
C GLU A 184 4.51 16.38 -12.15
N ILE A 185 4.74 16.83 -10.90
CA ILE A 185 6.09 17.11 -10.38
C ILE A 185 6.93 15.83 -10.30
N LEU A 186 6.34 14.73 -9.86
CA LEU A 186 7.03 13.48 -9.54
C LEU A 186 7.22 12.56 -10.75
N ALA A 187 6.52 12.80 -11.85
CA ALA A 187 6.59 11.98 -13.06
C ALA A 187 8.02 11.75 -13.58
N ASN A 188 8.92 12.75 -13.41
CA ASN A 188 10.32 12.66 -13.82
C ASN A 188 11.30 12.40 -12.67
N GLN A 189 10.80 12.22 -11.44
CA GLN A 189 11.62 12.06 -10.24
C GLN A 189 11.49 10.67 -9.62
N SER A 190 10.52 9.89 -10.05
CA SER A 190 10.26 8.54 -9.55
C SER A 190 9.88 7.60 -10.69
N ASP A 191 10.06 6.32 -10.46
CA ASP A 191 9.69 5.27 -11.41
C ASP A 191 8.22 4.87 -11.26
N TYR A 192 7.73 4.86 -10.01
CA TYR A 192 6.33 4.56 -9.67
C TYR A 192 5.79 5.56 -8.64
N GLN A 193 4.50 5.89 -8.76
CA GLN A 193 3.79 6.76 -7.85
C GLN A 193 2.74 5.97 -7.05
N VAL A 194 2.85 6.05 -5.73
CA VAL A 194 1.98 5.35 -4.77
C VAL A 194 1.20 6.38 -3.98
N ILE A 195 -0.11 6.29 -3.99
CA ILE A 195 -0.99 7.12 -3.18
C ILE A 195 -1.41 6.33 -1.94
N LEU A 196 -1.13 6.85 -0.75
CA LEU A 196 -1.74 6.43 0.50
C LEU A 196 -2.99 7.30 0.70
N PHE A 197 -4.16 6.68 0.58
CA PHE A 197 -5.42 7.41 0.60
C PHE A 197 -6.26 7.07 1.84
N ASN A 198 -6.65 8.09 2.59
CA ASN A 198 -7.61 7.97 3.68
C ASN A 198 -8.98 8.51 3.26
N GLY A 199 -9.94 7.59 3.10
CA GLY A 199 -11.31 7.89 2.67
C GLY A 199 -12.12 6.62 2.44
N SER A 200 -13.33 6.76 1.88
CA SER A 200 -14.12 5.61 1.49
C SER A 200 -13.58 4.93 0.21
N PHE A 201 -13.98 3.68 -0.01
CA PHE A 201 -13.63 3.00 -1.26
C PHE A 201 -14.31 3.65 -2.47
N ASP A 202 -15.53 4.16 -2.32
CA ASP A 202 -16.26 4.83 -3.39
C ASP A 202 -15.57 6.15 -3.78
N ASP A 203 -15.08 6.91 -2.80
CA ASP A 203 -14.24 8.10 -3.04
C ASP A 203 -12.96 7.73 -3.79
N ALA A 204 -12.30 6.64 -3.38
CA ALA A 204 -11.08 6.18 -4.04
C ALA A 204 -11.31 5.82 -5.52
N VAL A 205 -12.47 5.24 -5.85
CA VAL A 205 -12.86 4.96 -7.26
C VAL A 205 -12.98 6.25 -8.07
N VAL A 206 -13.63 7.28 -7.50
CA VAL A 206 -13.77 8.59 -8.16
C VAL A 206 -12.42 9.28 -8.33
N ILE A 207 -11.60 9.28 -7.27
CA ILE A 207 -10.27 9.91 -7.28
C ILE A 207 -9.33 9.20 -8.26
N ARG A 208 -9.38 7.88 -8.37
CA ARG A 208 -8.62 7.10 -9.36
C ARG A 208 -8.83 7.58 -10.78
N GLU A 209 -10.09 7.86 -11.16
CA GLU A 209 -10.43 8.33 -12.52
C GLU A 209 -9.81 9.70 -12.84
N ALA A 210 -9.51 10.47 -11.81
CA ALA A 210 -8.88 11.79 -11.95
C ALA A 210 -7.35 11.75 -11.82
N LEU A 211 -6.77 10.71 -11.20
CA LEU A 211 -5.33 10.55 -10.92
C LEU A 211 -4.77 9.33 -11.67
N VAL A 212 -5.01 9.27 -12.97
CA VAL A 212 -4.68 8.12 -13.83
C VAL A 212 -3.17 7.87 -13.99
N GLU A 213 -2.35 8.85 -13.68
CA GLU A 213 -0.88 8.76 -13.76
C GLU A 213 -0.26 8.03 -12.57
N ALA A 214 -1.00 7.85 -11.47
CA ALA A 214 -0.54 7.04 -10.35
C ALA A 214 -0.58 5.54 -10.69
N ASP A 215 0.32 4.76 -10.07
CA ASP A 215 0.42 3.32 -10.29
C ASP A 215 -0.37 2.52 -9.25
N PHE A 216 -0.32 2.97 -7.98
CA PHE A 216 -0.93 2.27 -6.84
C PHE A 216 -1.69 3.25 -5.96
N MET A 217 -2.81 2.79 -5.39
CA MET A 217 -3.52 3.49 -4.34
C MET A 217 -3.86 2.51 -3.21
N ILE A 218 -3.27 2.74 -2.04
CA ILE A 218 -3.50 1.96 -0.82
C ILE A 218 -4.48 2.73 0.05
N ILE A 219 -5.61 2.09 0.39
CA ILE A 219 -6.78 2.78 0.91
C ILE A 219 -7.04 2.38 2.36
N SER A 220 -7.11 3.38 3.26
CA SER A 220 -7.63 3.29 4.63
C SER A 220 -8.95 4.08 4.75
N GLY A 221 -9.56 4.09 5.94
CA GLY A 221 -10.88 4.71 6.18
C GLY A 221 -12.00 3.66 6.10
N HIS A 222 -13.18 4.02 5.65
CA HIS A 222 -14.31 3.09 5.52
C HIS A 222 -14.18 2.23 4.26
N THR A 223 -13.38 1.18 4.35
CA THR A 223 -13.05 0.34 3.19
C THR A 223 -13.71 -1.05 3.24
N GLY A 224 -14.19 -1.49 4.41
CA GLY A 224 -14.66 -2.85 4.64
C GLY A 224 -13.54 -3.89 4.55
N VAL A 225 -13.91 -5.16 4.39
CA VAL A 225 -12.93 -6.26 4.33
C VAL A 225 -12.12 -6.16 3.04
N PRO A 226 -10.78 -6.25 3.12
CA PRO A 226 -9.93 -6.32 1.92
C PRO A 226 -10.33 -7.50 1.03
N ARG A 227 -10.40 -7.25 -0.26
CA ARG A 227 -10.71 -8.26 -1.28
C ARG A 227 -9.89 -7.99 -2.52
N LYS A 228 -9.52 -9.04 -3.23
CA LYS A 228 -8.98 -8.92 -4.57
C LYS A 228 -10.07 -8.36 -5.48
N THR A 229 -9.75 -7.30 -6.21
CA THR A 229 -10.66 -6.64 -7.14
C THR A 229 -10.15 -6.83 -8.56
N GLN A 230 -11.03 -6.68 -9.53
CA GLN A 230 -10.60 -6.64 -10.92
C GLN A 230 -9.68 -5.42 -11.14
N PRO A 231 -8.55 -5.60 -11.83
CA PRO A 231 -7.67 -4.47 -12.15
C PRO A 231 -8.43 -3.44 -13.02
N PRO A 232 -8.14 -2.15 -12.83
CA PRO A 232 -8.73 -1.12 -13.67
C PRO A 232 -8.17 -1.18 -15.10
N GLU A 233 -8.93 -0.68 -16.07
CA GLU A 233 -8.42 -0.47 -17.42
C GLU A 233 -7.39 0.68 -17.46
N LYS A 234 -7.54 1.68 -16.59
CA LYS A 234 -6.66 2.83 -16.46
C LYS A 234 -6.59 3.29 -15.00
N GLY A 235 -5.46 3.96 -14.68
CA GLY A 235 -5.21 4.52 -13.36
C GLY A 235 -4.69 3.49 -12.35
N PRO A 236 -4.50 3.91 -11.10
CA PRO A 236 -3.85 3.09 -10.09
C PRO A 236 -4.64 1.83 -9.72
N PHE A 237 -3.90 0.77 -9.37
CA PHE A 237 -4.47 -0.38 -8.71
C PHE A 237 -4.96 0.02 -7.32
N LEU A 238 -6.18 -0.36 -6.95
CA LEU A 238 -6.80 -0.03 -5.67
C LEU A 238 -6.69 -1.19 -4.69
N TYR A 239 -5.97 -0.98 -3.58
CA TYR A 239 -5.79 -1.99 -2.55
C TYR A 239 -6.28 -1.48 -1.19
N LYS A 240 -7.26 -2.17 -0.62
CA LYS A 240 -7.80 -1.85 0.71
C LYS A 240 -6.95 -2.50 1.78
N VAL A 241 -6.64 -1.76 2.84
CA VAL A 241 -6.06 -2.32 4.07
C VAL A 241 -7.17 -2.83 5.01
N GLY A 242 -6.78 -3.66 5.98
CA GLY A 242 -7.68 -4.13 7.01
C GLY A 242 -7.97 -3.07 8.09
N GLU A 243 -8.56 -3.52 9.19
CA GLU A 243 -8.91 -2.70 10.34
C GLU A 243 -8.31 -3.26 11.62
N PHE A 244 -8.05 -2.39 12.61
CA PHE A 244 -7.57 -2.73 13.95
C PHE A 244 -6.27 -3.56 13.94
N GLY A 245 -5.46 -3.41 12.88
CA GLY A 245 -4.21 -4.16 12.75
C GLY A 245 -4.35 -5.67 12.71
N ARG A 246 -5.54 -6.21 12.34
CA ARG A 246 -5.85 -7.66 12.34
C ARG A 246 -5.13 -8.41 11.24
N ALA A 247 -4.70 -7.71 10.21
CA ALA A 247 -4.00 -8.29 9.07
C ALA A 247 -3.03 -7.29 8.46
N LEU A 248 -2.15 -7.80 7.63
CA LEU A 248 -1.30 -7.03 6.73
C LEU A 248 -1.79 -7.21 5.29
N VAL A 249 -1.50 -6.23 4.47
CA VAL A 249 -1.62 -6.34 3.02
C VAL A 249 -0.22 -6.39 2.43
N THR A 250 0.04 -7.34 1.56
CA THR A 250 1.27 -7.42 0.78
C THR A 250 0.97 -7.15 -0.69
N ILE A 251 1.79 -6.32 -1.32
CA ILE A 251 1.71 -6.01 -2.76
C ILE A 251 3.10 -6.26 -3.33
N LYS A 252 3.29 -7.43 -3.93
CA LYS A 252 4.54 -7.82 -4.55
C LYS A 252 4.54 -7.41 -6.02
N THR A 253 5.55 -6.66 -6.42
CA THR A 253 5.69 -6.16 -7.79
C THR A 253 6.98 -6.66 -8.39
N ARG A 254 6.90 -7.23 -9.59
CA ARG A 254 8.04 -7.66 -10.39
C ARG A 254 8.06 -6.92 -11.71
N ILE A 255 9.19 -6.29 -12.00
CA ILE A 255 9.46 -5.55 -13.23
C ILE A 255 10.52 -6.32 -14.03
N ALA A 256 10.13 -6.89 -15.15
CA ALA A 256 11.05 -7.58 -16.05
C ALA A 256 11.37 -6.72 -17.30
N ASN A 257 10.48 -5.83 -17.69
CA ASN A 257 10.66 -4.92 -18.81
C ASN A 257 10.05 -3.55 -18.49
N THR A 258 10.86 -2.51 -18.54
CA THR A 258 10.47 -1.15 -18.21
C THR A 258 9.45 -0.52 -19.16
N ASP A 259 9.39 -0.99 -20.40
CA ASP A 259 8.48 -0.50 -21.44
C ASP A 259 7.10 -1.19 -21.39
N SER A 260 6.95 -2.22 -20.54
CA SER A 260 5.70 -2.95 -20.40
C SER A 260 4.87 -2.42 -19.23
N SER A 261 3.55 -2.41 -19.38
CA SER A 261 2.63 -2.06 -18.29
C SER A 261 2.61 -3.12 -17.19
N LEU A 262 2.26 -2.70 -15.98
CA LEU A 262 1.97 -3.59 -14.87
C LEU A 262 0.67 -4.37 -15.13
N LYS A 263 0.64 -5.64 -14.74
CA LYS A 263 -0.55 -6.50 -14.76
C LYS A 263 -0.79 -7.07 -13.37
N ASP A 264 -1.94 -6.77 -12.77
CA ASP A 264 -2.35 -7.44 -11.53
C ASP A 264 -2.78 -8.88 -11.86
N ILE A 265 -2.03 -9.83 -11.31
CA ILE A 265 -2.25 -11.27 -11.51
C ILE A 265 -2.91 -11.95 -10.30
N SER A 266 -3.31 -11.20 -9.28
CA SER A 266 -3.82 -11.71 -8.01
C SER A 266 -5.05 -12.61 -8.19
N MET A 267 -6.00 -12.17 -9.03
CA MET A 267 -7.21 -12.94 -9.32
C MET A 267 -6.90 -14.20 -10.16
N LEU A 268 -5.92 -14.12 -11.06
CA LEU A 268 -5.51 -15.27 -11.87
C LEU A 268 -4.86 -16.35 -11.01
N ILE A 269 -3.98 -15.97 -10.08
CA ILE A 269 -3.35 -16.90 -9.11
C ILE A 269 -4.42 -17.56 -8.24
N GLU A 270 -5.36 -16.78 -7.69
CA GLU A 270 -6.44 -17.34 -6.87
C GLU A 270 -7.34 -18.27 -7.67
N ARG A 271 -7.67 -17.89 -8.90
CA ARG A 271 -8.46 -18.72 -9.81
C ARG A 271 -7.76 -20.04 -10.14
N GLU A 272 -6.48 -19.98 -10.49
CA GLU A 272 -5.66 -21.17 -10.75
C GLU A 272 -5.64 -22.11 -9.55
N LYS A 273 -5.39 -21.58 -8.35
CA LYS A 273 -5.37 -22.34 -7.09
C LYS A 273 -6.73 -23.00 -6.83
N PHE A 274 -7.81 -22.24 -6.89
CA PHE A 274 -9.16 -22.75 -6.69
C PHE A 274 -9.52 -23.88 -7.67
N ILE A 275 -9.15 -23.74 -8.93
CA ILE A 275 -9.41 -24.75 -9.95
C ILE A 275 -8.60 -26.01 -9.68
N LYS A 276 -7.32 -25.90 -9.35
CA LYS A 276 -6.44 -27.05 -8.99
C LYS A 276 -7.01 -27.81 -7.79
N GLU A 277 -7.42 -27.10 -6.75
CA GLU A 277 -8.07 -27.68 -5.56
C GLU A 277 -9.38 -28.40 -5.92
N THR A 278 -10.22 -27.76 -6.74
CA THR A 278 -11.48 -28.36 -7.20
C THR A 278 -11.24 -29.66 -7.99
N LEU A 279 -10.28 -29.67 -8.91
CA LEU A 279 -9.91 -30.87 -9.67
C LEU A 279 -9.32 -31.96 -8.77
N HIS A 280 -8.57 -31.58 -7.75
CA HIS A 280 -8.03 -32.51 -6.74
C HIS A 280 -9.16 -33.17 -5.93
N LEU A 281 -10.12 -32.37 -5.44
CA LEU A 281 -11.29 -32.89 -4.70
C LEU A 281 -12.15 -33.81 -5.55
N LEU A 282 -12.39 -33.46 -6.82
CA LEU A 282 -13.14 -34.31 -7.77
C LEU A 282 -12.45 -35.66 -8.03
N ARG A 283 -11.11 -35.72 -7.90
CA ARG A 283 -10.35 -36.95 -8.03
C ARG A 283 -10.50 -37.88 -6.82
N GLY A 284 -10.79 -37.35 -5.64
CA GLY A 284 -11.06 -38.14 -4.42
C GLY A 284 -9.93 -39.11 -4.03
N GLY A 285 -8.66 -38.71 -4.28
CA GLY A 285 -7.47 -39.56 -4.00
C GLY A 285 -7.21 -40.66 -5.05
N SER A 286 -8.04 -40.79 -6.08
CA SER A 286 -7.82 -41.73 -7.20
C SER A 286 -6.68 -41.28 -8.10
N SER A 287 -5.87 -42.21 -8.59
CA SER A 287 -4.87 -41.97 -9.64
C SER A 287 -5.48 -41.97 -11.05
N MET A 288 -6.75 -42.32 -11.19
CA MET A 288 -7.43 -42.38 -12.48
C MET A 288 -7.61 -40.98 -13.07
N ASN A 289 -7.59 -40.92 -14.41
CA ASN A 289 -7.90 -39.67 -15.13
C ASN A 289 -9.37 -39.29 -14.92
N LEU A 290 -9.63 -38.00 -14.64
CA LEU A 290 -10.97 -37.47 -14.32
C LEU A 290 -11.98 -37.72 -15.43
N GLU A 291 -11.60 -37.62 -16.72
CA GLU A 291 -12.50 -37.86 -17.85
C GLU A 291 -12.95 -39.32 -17.90
N LYS A 292 -12.07 -40.25 -17.53
CA LYS A 292 -12.43 -41.67 -17.46
C LYS A 292 -13.33 -41.96 -16.26
N MET A 293 -13.09 -41.33 -15.12
CA MET A 293 -13.90 -41.49 -13.91
C MET A 293 -15.35 -41.06 -14.14
N TYR A 294 -15.53 -39.99 -14.88
CA TYR A 294 -16.88 -39.40 -15.13
C TYR A 294 -17.41 -39.62 -16.54
N ALA A 295 -16.83 -40.56 -17.30
CA ALA A 295 -17.26 -40.83 -18.70
C ALA A 295 -18.73 -41.16 -18.84
N GLY A 296 -19.33 -41.81 -17.82
CA GLY A 296 -20.78 -42.12 -17.78
C GLY A 296 -21.70 -40.99 -17.32
N ASN A 297 -21.14 -39.86 -16.93
CA ASN A 297 -21.88 -38.69 -16.44
C ASN A 297 -21.61 -37.48 -17.35
N TYR A 298 -22.55 -37.18 -18.25
CA TYR A 298 -22.41 -36.14 -19.26
C TYR A 298 -22.19 -34.74 -18.62
N ASP A 299 -22.98 -34.37 -17.60
CA ASP A 299 -22.91 -33.07 -16.98
C ASP A 299 -21.56 -32.84 -16.26
N MET A 300 -21.08 -33.87 -15.54
CA MET A 300 -19.78 -33.82 -14.89
C MET A 300 -18.64 -33.77 -15.91
N SER A 301 -18.75 -34.52 -17.00
CA SER A 301 -17.73 -34.48 -18.07
C SER A 301 -17.65 -33.08 -18.70
N GLN A 302 -18.77 -32.43 -18.97
CA GLN A 302 -18.82 -31.06 -19.51
C GLN A 302 -18.26 -30.03 -18.48
N ARG A 303 -18.59 -30.20 -17.19
CA ARG A 303 -18.07 -29.35 -16.12
C ARG A 303 -16.55 -29.46 -16.00
N ILE A 304 -16.03 -30.68 -16.02
CA ILE A 304 -14.56 -30.94 -15.94
C ILE A 304 -13.88 -30.31 -17.16
N LYS A 305 -14.40 -30.47 -18.35
CA LYS A 305 -13.84 -29.86 -19.56
C LYS A 305 -13.76 -28.33 -19.44
N ARG A 306 -14.84 -27.69 -19.03
CA ARG A 306 -14.89 -26.21 -18.83
C ARG A 306 -13.85 -25.76 -17.79
N ILE A 307 -13.80 -26.42 -16.63
CA ILE A 307 -12.84 -26.09 -15.55
C ILE A 307 -11.39 -26.23 -16.05
N LYS A 308 -11.08 -27.26 -16.85
CA LYS A 308 -9.74 -27.41 -17.43
C LYS A 308 -9.39 -26.34 -18.45
N THR A 309 -10.34 -25.96 -19.31
CA THR A 309 -10.14 -24.82 -20.23
C THR A 309 -9.90 -23.52 -19.50
N GLU A 310 -10.62 -23.26 -18.39
CA GLU A 310 -10.37 -22.09 -17.53
C GLU A 310 -8.99 -22.14 -16.87
N LEU A 311 -8.51 -23.32 -16.47
CA LEU A 311 -7.17 -23.50 -15.93
C LEU A 311 -6.08 -23.18 -16.97
N GLU A 312 -6.22 -23.75 -18.18
CA GLU A 312 -5.30 -23.47 -19.28
C GLU A 312 -5.23 -21.97 -19.62
N PHE A 313 -6.39 -21.32 -19.68
CA PHE A 313 -6.46 -19.88 -19.91
C PHE A 313 -5.71 -19.10 -18.80
N ALA A 314 -5.97 -19.39 -17.52
CA ALA A 314 -5.30 -18.72 -16.41
C ALA A 314 -3.79 -18.96 -16.47
N GLN A 315 -3.32 -20.15 -16.80
CA GLN A 315 -1.89 -20.47 -16.91
C GLN A 315 -1.22 -19.75 -18.08
N ILE A 316 -1.88 -19.61 -19.21
CA ILE A 316 -1.37 -18.86 -20.37
C ILE A 316 -1.25 -17.37 -20.00
N GLU A 317 -2.28 -16.79 -19.37
CA GLU A 317 -2.29 -15.40 -18.93
C GLU A 317 -1.19 -15.09 -17.89
N LEU A 318 -0.97 -16.02 -16.93
CA LEU A 318 0.10 -15.91 -15.95
C LEU A 318 1.49 -15.99 -16.60
N ALA A 319 1.68 -16.92 -17.54
CA ALA A 319 2.95 -17.10 -18.23
C ALA A 319 3.30 -15.94 -19.18
N SER A 320 2.30 -15.26 -19.73
CA SER A 320 2.47 -14.12 -20.64
C SER A 320 2.75 -12.80 -19.93
N ALA A 321 2.50 -12.71 -18.63
CA ALA A 321 2.65 -11.48 -17.87
C ALA A 321 4.13 -11.12 -17.67
N THR A 322 4.56 -9.99 -18.25
CA THR A 322 5.95 -9.50 -18.18
C THR A 322 6.21 -8.79 -16.86
N ASN A 323 5.40 -7.76 -16.56
CA ASN A 323 5.45 -7.04 -15.29
C ASN A 323 4.22 -7.40 -14.47
N THR A 324 4.41 -7.82 -13.23
CA THR A 324 3.32 -8.39 -12.43
C THR A 324 3.16 -7.68 -11.09
N VAL A 325 1.91 -7.56 -10.67
CA VAL A 325 1.53 -7.17 -9.32
C VAL A 325 0.73 -8.31 -8.69
N GLU A 326 1.11 -8.72 -7.50
CA GLU A 326 0.41 -9.73 -6.70
C GLU A 326 0.01 -9.13 -5.36
N PHE A 327 -1.29 -9.03 -5.13
CA PHE A 327 -1.87 -8.60 -3.86
C PHE A 327 -2.27 -9.82 -3.03
N ASP A 328 -1.90 -9.79 -1.74
CA ASP A 328 -2.38 -10.77 -0.79
C ASP A 328 -2.75 -10.15 0.57
N PHE A 329 -3.60 -10.83 1.30
CA PHE A 329 -4.10 -10.43 2.62
C PHE A 329 -3.69 -11.46 3.65
N ILE A 330 -2.86 -11.03 4.61
CA ILE A 330 -2.21 -11.90 5.59
C ILE A 330 -2.85 -11.67 6.97
N PRO A 331 -3.75 -12.56 7.44
CA PRO A 331 -4.27 -12.49 8.79
C PRO A 331 -3.17 -12.73 9.82
N LEU A 332 -3.04 -11.85 10.82
CA LEU A 332 -2.10 -12.02 11.93
C LEU A 332 -2.76 -12.92 13.02
N SER A 333 -2.86 -14.22 12.73
CA SER A 333 -3.50 -15.20 13.60
C SER A 333 -2.63 -15.59 14.80
N SER A 334 -3.22 -16.37 15.74
CA SER A 334 -2.50 -16.92 16.90
C SER A 334 -1.40 -17.93 16.55
N SER A 335 -1.32 -18.38 15.29
CA SER A 335 -0.20 -19.21 14.82
C SER A 335 1.12 -18.45 14.69
N ILE A 336 1.08 -17.12 14.59
CA ILE A 336 2.27 -16.27 14.57
C ILE A 336 2.67 -15.96 16.02
N ILE A 337 3.90 -16.32 16.39
CA ILE A 337 4.44 -16.09 17.72
C ILE A 337 4.63 -14.59 17.95
N ASP A 338 4.29 -14.11 19.13
CA ASP A 338 4.47 -12.71 19.49
C ASP A 338 5.96 -12.34 19.67
N ASP A 339 6.38 -11.27 19.03
CA ASP A 339 7.72 -10.70 19.21
C ASP A 339 7.94 -10.16 20.63
N VAL A 340 9.06 -10.53 21.24
CA VAL A 340 9.35 -10.22 22.64
C VAL A 340 9.75 -8.75 22.85
N ASP A 341 10.40 -8.13 21.89
CA ASP A 341 10.86 -6.72 21.99
C ASP A 341 9.66 -5.79 21.88
N ILE A 342 8.79 -6.02 20.93
CA ILE A 342 7.55 -5.24 20.79
C ILE A 342 6.64 -5.43 22.00
N LYS A 343 6.53 -6.65 22.56
CA LYS A 343 5.81 -6.85 23.83
C LYS A 343 6.39 -6.01 24.97
N ARG A 344 7.71 -5.94 25.08
CA ARG A 344 8.39 -5.14 26.09
C ARG A 344 8.04 -3.66 25.93
N ILE A 345 8.15 -3.11 24.71
CA ILE A 345 7.79 -1.70 24.42
C ILE A 345 6.34 -1.40 24.80
N ILE A 346 5.41 -2.27 24.44
CA ILE A 346 3.98 -2.12 24.80
C ILE A 346 3.76 -2.11 26.31
N ASN A 347 4.43 -2.99 27.05
CA ASN A 347 4.30 -3.05 28.50
C ASN A 347 4.85 -1.80 29.18
N GLU A 348 6.02 -1.32 28.76
CA GLU A 348 6.64 -0.08 29.25
C GLU A 348 5.74 1.13 29.00
N ALA A 349 5.19 1.26 27.80
CA ALA A 349 4.25 2.32 27.44
C ALA A 349 2.96 2.27 28.31
N SER A 350 2.43 1.07 28.56
CA SER A 350 1.23 0.87 29.37
C SER A 350 1.45 1.24 30.86
N ILE A 351 2.67 1.15 31.37
CA ILE A 351 3.01 1.55 32.75
C ILE A 351 3.16 3.08 32.83
N ALA A 352 3.71 3.71 31.80
CA ALA A 352 3.88 5.17 31.76
C ALA A 352 2.54 5.92 31.76
N VAL A 353 1.51 5.39 31.11
CA VAL A 353 0.15 5.96 31.07
C VAL A 353 -0.58 5.89 32.42
N LYS A 354 -0.20 4.94 33.31
CA LYS A 354 -0.85 4.75 34.61
C LYS A 354 -0.26 5.61 35.73
N LYS A 355 0.83 6.31 35.48
CA LYS A 355 1.50 7.26 36.40
C LYS A 355 1.11 8.69 36.08
#